data_081866e94b9a85951fe7ad9669713bd8
#
_entry.id   081866e94b9a85951fe7ad9669713bd8
#
_cell.length_a   1.000
_cell.length_b   1.000
_cell.length_c   1.000
_cell.angle_alpha   90.00
_cell.angle_beta   90.00
_cell.angle_gamma   90.00
#
_symmetry.space_group_name_H-M   'P 1'
#
loop_
_entity.id
_entity.type
_entity.pdbx_description
1 polymer ?
#
loop_
_entity_poly.entity_id
_entity_poly.type
_entity_poly.pdbx_seq_one_letter_code
_entity_poly.pdbx_strand_id
1 'polypeptide(L)'
;NGLGFANRPLSLSPQFFTNLPLEHLFREGVQASHFNRHKLGRTLDQCFEFGCESLFSLVSGQACEIEHVDKTFESLDTTSHSLTGEYAFDDEDSDENVIKITHGYSKAHRPDLKQVVQEIIVSQDGGIPLACKNWDGNSADTAIFKARSKALVDEFKKSKAPKYLVADCKLYHKSNAEFLAQIQFITLVPSTISLEKSSISTAIAANQWINIDDNYQYVVEEVDHMGIKQRWMIIYSKAANSRAQKSIVRQVERAYTGIKKDLFHLQAQRFACQTDAQRALDKLAKKMKHHQIATEQLIEHKVYEGKGRPKKDAAVKSIEWQITAEIEENETA
;
A
#
# COMPACT_ATOMS: atom_id res chain seq x y z
N ASN A 1 0.73 -6.03 -30.80
CA ASN A 1 -0.68 -6.42 -31.00
C ASN A 1 -0.98 -7.87 -30.62
N GLY A 2 0.00 -8.81 -30.66
CA GLY A 2 -0.19 -10.20 -30.25
C GLY A 2 -0.12 -10.43 -28.74
N LEU A 3 0.53 -9.56 -28.01
CA LEU A 3 0.87 -9.74 -26.58
C LEU A 3 -0.33 -9.60 -25.63
N GLY A 4 -1.37 -8.88 -26.02
CA GLY A 4 -2.55 -8.66 -25.15
C GLY A 4 -3.72 -9.62 -25.41
N PHE A 5 -3.79 -10.26 -26.59
CA PHE A 5 -4.96 -11.03 -27.00
C PHE A 5 -4.68 -12.54 -27.18
N ALA A 6 -3.42 -12.94 -27.24
CA ALA A 6 -3.04 -14.34 -27.35
C ALA A 6 -1.83 -14.64 -26.48
N ASN A 7 -2.03 -15.46 -25.46
CA ASN A 7 -0.93 -15.95 -24.62
C ASN A 7 -0.15 -17.03 -25.37
N ARG A 8 0.72 -16.60 -26.29
CA ARG A 8 1.54 -17.48 -27.11
C ARG A 8 3.01 -17.05 -27.10
N PRO A 9 3.94 -18.00 -27.14
CA PRO A 9 5.37 -17.69 -27.25
C PRO A 9 5.69 -17.04 -28.60
N LEU A 10 6.78 -16.28 -28.66
CA LEU A 10 7.24 -15.57 -29.85
C LEU A 10 7.41 -16.50 -31.09
N SER A 11 7.73 -17.78 -30.88
CA SER A 11 7.84 -18.77 -31.93
C SER A 11 6.54 -19.03 -32.70
N LEU A 12 5.39 -18.74 -32.10
CA LEU A 12 4.06 -18.90 -32.69
C LEU A 12 3.48 -17.60 -33.26
N SER A 13 4.25 -16.51 -33.29
CA SER A 13 3.82 -15.24 -33.86
C SER A 13 3.34 -15.31 -35.29
N PRO A 14 3.96 -16.09 -36.20
CA PRO A 14 3.44 -16.24 -37.56
C PRO A 14 2.01 -16.75 -37.61
N GLN A 15 1.64 -17.72 -36.75
CA GLN A 15 0.27 -18.25 -36.67
C GLN A 15 -0.75 -17.19 -36.21
N PHE A 16 -0.36 -16.31 -35.30
CA PHE A 16 -1.20 -15.21 -34.86
C PHE A 16 -1.51 -14.26 -36.03
N PHE A 17 -0.50 -13.98 -36.86
CA PHE A 17 -0.62 -13.03 -37.96
C PHE A 17 -1.24 -13.59 -39.23
N THR A 18 -1.44 -14.93 -39.36
CA THR A 18 -1.89 -15.57 -40.58
C THR A 18 -3.24 -15.07 -41.11
N ASN A 19 -4.16 -14.74 -40.19
CA ASN A 19 -5.53 -14.33 -40.55
C ASN A 19 -5.77 -12.84 -40.37
N LEU A 20 -4.73 -12.03 -40.26
CA LEU A 20 -4.85 -10.59 -40.12
C LEU A 20 -4.56 -9.85 -41.42
N PRO A 21 -5.20 -8.70 -41.68
CA PRO A 21 -4.96 -7.88 -42.86
C PRO A 21 -3.63 -7.14 -42.75
N LEU A 22 -2.51 -7.83 -42.90
CA LEU A 22 -1.17 -7.31 -42.61
C LEU A 22 -0.76 -6.11 -43.45
N GLU A 23 -1.23 -6.04 -44.69
CA GLU A 23 -0.95 -4.91 -45.56
C GLU A 23 -1.59 -3.61 -45.06
N HIS A 24 -2.80 -3.70 -44.47
CA HIS A 24 -3.46 -2.56 -43.82
C HIS A 24 -2.87 -2.22 -42.44
N LEU A 25 -2.43 -3.25 -41.70
CA LEU A 25 -1.90 -3.05 -40.35
C LEU A 25 -0.46 -2.51 -40.34
N PHE A 26 0.32 -2.84 -41.38
CA PHE A 26 1.73 -2.48 -41.47
C PHE A 26 2.03 -1.74 -42.78
N ARG A 27 2.19 -2.48 -43.85
CA ARG A 27 2.47 -1.96 -45.21
C ARG A 27 2.33 -3.06 -46.24
N GLU A 28 2.30 -2.68 -47.53
CA GLU A 28 2.28 -3.63 -48.66
C GLU A 28 3.47 -4.59 -48.62
N GLY A 29 3.21 -5.86 -48.99
CA GLY A 29 4.19 -6.92 -49.06
C GLY A 29 4.57 -7.57 -47.73
N VAL A 30 3.94 -7.15 -46.56
CA VAL A 30 4.17 -7.80 -45.28
C VAL A 30 3.38 -9.11 -45.21
N GLN A 31 4.08 -10.20 -44.86
CA GLN A 31 3.51 -11.53 -44.70
C GLN A 31 3.68 -12.05 -43.27
N ALA A 32 2.81 -12.97 -42.85
CA ALA A 32 2.87 -13.58 -41.51
C ALA A 32 4.21 -14.27 -41.20
N SER A 33 4.83 -14.87 -42.23
CA SER A 33 6.15 -15.53 -42.16
C SER A 33 7.29 -14.56 -41.79
N HIS A 34 7.10 -13.28 -42.01
CA HIS A 34 8.08 -12.26 -41.62
C HIS A 34 8.19 -12.11 -40.10
N PHE A 35 7.17 -12.48 -39.34
CA PHE A 35 7.14 -12.39 -37.85
C PHE A 35 7.69 -13.65 -37.18
N ASN A 36 8.68 -14.32 -37.82
CA ASN A 36 9.32 -15.48 -37.23
C ASN A 36 10.23 -15.12 -36.05
N ARG A 37 10.50 -16.12 -35.18
CA ARG A 37 11.26 -15.93 -33.93
C ARG A 37 12.66 -15.30 -34.13
N HIS A 38 13.34 -15.63 -35.21
CA HIS A 38 14.70 -15.15 -35.47
C HIS A 38 14.72 -13.69 -35.87
N LYS A 39 13.74 -13.24 -36.67
CA LYS A 39 13.62 -11.84 -37.05
C LYS A 39 13.17 -11.00 -35.87
N LEU A 40 12.18 -11.50 -35.09
CA LEU A 40 11.72 -10.80 -33.89
C LEU A 40 12.83 -10.72 -32.82
N GLY A 41 13.61 -11.80 -32.61
CA GLY A 41 14.75 -11.78 -31.70
C GLY A 41 15.76 -10.72 -32.08
N ARG A 42 16.23 -10.72 -33.33
CA ARG A 42 17.18 -9.68 -33.81
C ARG A 42 16.63 -8.25 -33.70
N THR A 43 15.33 -8.08 -33.88
CA THR A 43 14.71 -6.75 -33.69
C THR A 43 14.73 -6.35 -32.22
N LEU A 44 14.50 -7.29 -31.29
CA LEU A 44 14.61 -7.02 -29.85
C LEU A 44 16.05 -6.69 -29.46
N ASP A 45 17.05 -7.39 -30.03
CA ASP A 45 18.48 -7.06 -29.80
C ASP A 45 18.79 -5.64 -30.26
N GLN A 46 18.33 -5.23 -31.44
CA GLN A 46 18.47 -3.87 -31.95
C GLN A 46 17.77 -2.83 -31.08
N CYS A 47 16.58 -3.15 -30.53
CA CYS A 47 15.89 -2.27 -29.59
C CYS A 47 16.67 -2.12 -28.28
N PHE A 48 17.28 -3.20 -27.81
CA PHE A 48 18.12 -3.17 -26.60
C PHE A 48 19.38 -2.32 -26.82
N GLU A 49 20.10 -2.54 -27.92
CA GLU A 49 21.29 -1.73 -28.30
C GLU A 49 20.98 -0.25 -28.48
N PHE A 50 19.82 0.10 -29.05
CA PHE A 50 19.37 1.49 -29.16
C PHE A 50 19.01 2.12 -27.80
N GLY A 51 18.61 1.31 -26.85
CA GLY A 51 18.08 1.68 -25.55
C GLY A 51 16.54 1.70 -25.52
N CYS A 52 15.98 0.68 -24.87
CA CYS A 52 14.52 0.48 -24.79
C CYS A 52 13.77 1.70 -24.24
N GLU A 53 14.32 2.37 -23.21
CA GLU A 53 13.73 3.57 -22.62
C GLU A 53 13.72 4.73 -23.62
N SER A 54 14.81 4.93 -24.34
CA SER A 54 14.93 5.99 -25.35
C SER A 54 13.95 5.78 -26.49
N LEU A 55 13.88 4.54 -27.00
CA LEU A 55 12.94 4.17 -28.07
C LEU A 55 11.49 4.39 -27.63
N PHE A 56 11.15 3.95 -26.42
CA PHE A 56 9.80 4.13 -25.86
C PHE A 56 9.44 5.61 -25.76
N SER A 57 10.32 6.43 -25.19
CA SER A 57 10.10 7.87 -25.01
C SER A 57 9.99 8.63 -26.33
N LEU A 58 10.75 8.24 -27.35
CA LEU A 58 10.63 8.82 -28.69
C LEU A 58 9.26 8.54 -29.33
N VAL A 59 8.81 7.30 -29.28
CA VAL A 59 7.50 6.90 -29.83
C VAL A 59 6.36 7.59 -29.08
N SER A 60 6.43 7.61 -27.75
CA SER A 60 5.44 8.26 -26.91
C SER A 60 5.42 9.79 -27.11
N GLY A 61 6.59 10.40 -27.20
CA GLY A 61 6.72 11.84 -27.46
C GLY A 61 6.07 12.23 -28.78
N GLN A 62 6.34 11.48 -29.85
CA GLN A 62 5.75 11.72 -31.17
C GLN A 62 4.23 11.51 -31.17
N ALA A 63 3.74 10.48 -30.50
CA ALA A 63 2.30 10.26 -30.35
C ALA A 63 1.63 11.42 -29.60
N CYS A 64 2.23 11.91 -28.51
CA CYS A 64 1.72 13.05 -27.76
C CYS A 64 1.69 14.35 -28.58
N GLU A 65 2.67 14.56 -29.44
CA GLU A 65 2.69 15.73 -30.34
C GLU A 65 1.60 15.68 -31.41
N ILE A 66 1.38 14.50 -32.02
CA ILE A 66 0.36 14.31 -33.05
C ILE A 66 -1.05 14.46 -32.46
N GLU A 67 -1.29 13.86 -31.27
CA GLU A 67 -2.59 13.85 -30.64
C GLU A 67 -2.81 15.06 -29.70
N HIS A 68 -1.86 15.99 -29.62
CA HIS A 68 -1.93 17.19 -28.77
C HIS A 68 -2.22 16.89 -27.29
N VAL A 69 -1.59 15.85 -26.76
CA VAL A 69 -1.79 15.37 -25.38
C VAL A 69 -1.32 16.40 -24.34
N ASP A 70 -2.18 16.76 -23.40
CA ASP A 70 -1.82 17.62 -22.27
C ASP A 70 -0.92 16.86 -21.26
N LYS A 71 0.31 17.39 -21.09
CA LYS A 71 1.32 16.85 -20.16
C LYS A 71 1.51 17.72 -18.92
N THR A 72 0.50 18.49 -18.53
CA THR A 72 0.54 19.31 -17.31
C THR A 72 0.67 18.45 -16.07
N PHE A 73 -0.05 17.33 -16.01
CA PHE A 73 0.02 16.37 -14.92
C PHE A 73 0.54 15.01 -15.43
N GLU A 74 1.61 14.56 -14.82
CA GLU A 74 2.25 13.29 -15.12
C GLU A 74 2.19 12.38 -13.89
N SER A 75 1.56 11.21 -14.02
CA SER A 75 1.42 10.24 -12.94
C SER A 75 2.52 9.19 -13.01
N LEU A 76 3.26 9.05 -11.92
CA LEU A 76 4.33 8.06 -11.75
C LEU A 76 3.88 6.96 -10.79
N ASP A 77 3.94 5.72 -11.23
CA ASP A 77 3.70 4.55 -10.40
C ASP A 77 4.68 3.42 -10.73
N THR A 78 4.82 2.49 -9.81
CA THR A 78 5.61 1.29 -9.97
C THR A 78 4.73 0.06 -9.78
N THR A 79 4.99 -0.99 -10.53
CA THR A 79 4.33 -2.29 -10.35
C THR A 79 5.34 -3.42 -10.41
N SER A 80 5.03 -4.57 -9.80
CA SER A 80 5.84 -5.78 -9.92
C SER A 80 5.17 -6.80 -10.80
N HIS A 81 5.95 -7.38 -11.72
CA HIS A 81 5.51 -8.48 -12.57
C HIS A 81 6.18 -9.76 -12.12
N SER A 82 5.36 -10.71 -11.63
CA SER A 82 5.83 -12.02 -11.23
C SER A 82 6.12 -12.90 -12.44
N LEU A 83 7.24 -13.61 -12.41
CA LEU A 83 7.72 -14.46 -13.49
C LEU A 83 7.90 -15.90 -13.01
N THR A 84 7.55 -16.86 -13.86
CA THR A 84 7.72 -18.28 -13.59
C THR A 84 8.94 -18.79 -14.38
N GLY A 85 9.92 -19.34 -13.70
CA GLY A 85 11.16 -19.82 -14.28
C GLY A 85 12.31 -19.79 -13.30
N GLU A 86 13.42 -20.43 -13.62
CA GLU A 86 14.59 -20.46 -12.77
C GLU A 86 15.34 -19.13 -12.78
N TYR A 87 15.47 -18.48 -13.91
CA TYR A 87 16.17 -17.20 -14.10
C TYR A 87 17.45 -17.14 -13.26
N ALA A 88 18.34 -18.13 -13.47
CA ALA A 88 19.66 -18.12 -12.86
C ALA A 88 20.52 -17.04 -13.54
N PHE A 89 21.12 -16.17 -12.74
CA PHE A 89 22.14 -15.23 -13.20
C PHE A 89 23.47 -15.67 -12.63
N ASP A 90 24.44 -15.87 -13.48
CA ASP A 90 25.82 -15.99 -13.05
C ASP A 90 26.35 -14.57 -12.83
N ASP A 91 26.68 -14.26 -11.58
CA ASP A 91 27.14 -12.90 -11.18
C ASP A 91 28.44 -12.46 -11.88
N GLU A 92 29.20 -13.40 -12.46
CA GLU A 92 30.48 -13.14 -13.13
C GLU A 92 30.34 -12.60 -14.57
N ASP A 93 29.21 -12.82 -15.24
CA ASP A 93 28.98 -12.42 -16.64
C ASP A 93 27.85 -11.39 -16.82
N SER A 94 27.36 -10.80 -15.74
CA SER A 94 26.24 -9.85 -15.84
C SER A 94 26.71 -8.49 -16.36
N ASP A 95 26.33 -8.15 -17.57
CA ASP A 95 26.33 -6.77 -18.06
C ASP A 95 25.54 -5.90 -17.07
N GLU A 96 26.12 -4.78 -16.61
CA GLU A 96 25.48 -3.85 -15.66
C GLU A 96 24.12 -3.31 -16.15
N ASN A 97 23.87 -3.42 -17.45
CA ASN A 97 22.61 -3.00 -18.07
C ASN A 97 21.50 -4.07 -18.09
N VAL A 98 21.80 -5.30 -17.67
CA VAL A 98 20.85 -6.40 -17.65
C VAL A 98 20.08 -6.44 -16.33
N ILE A 99 18.76 -6.37 -16.42
CA ILE A 99 17.86 -6.38 -15.26
C ILE A 99 17.89 -7.77 -14.60
N LYS A 100 18.06 -7.79 -13.29
CA LYS A 100 18.06 -9.03 -12.49
C LYS A 100 16.62 -9.44 -12.13
N ILE A 101 16.20 -10.58 -12.66
CA ILE A 101 14.93 -11.22 -12.29
C ILE A 101 15.15 -11.99 -10.98
N THR A 102 14.64 -11.43 -9.87
CA THR A 102 14.91 -11.96 -8.52
C THR A 102 13.69 -11.82 -7.61
N HIS A 103 13.75 -12.42 -6.42
CA HIS A 103 12.72 -12.26 -5.41
C HIS A 103 12.76 -10.83 -4.82
N GLY A 104 11.57 -10.29 -4.53
CA GLY A 104 11.41 -8.97 -3.93
C GLY A 104 10.07 -8.82 -3.25
N TYR A 105 9.71 -7.59 -2.90
CA TYR A 105 8.37 -7.32 -2.34
C TYR A 105 7.30 -7.48 -3.42
N SER A 106 6.53 -8.56 -3.34
CA SER A 106 5.49 -8.87 -4.33
C SER A 106 4.18 -8.12 -4.03
N LYS A 107 3.82 -7.16 -4.87
CA LYS A 107 2.51 -6.47 -4.81
C LYS A 107 1.33 -7.44 -5.10
N ALA A 108 1.60 -8.55 -5.78
CA ALA A 108 0.62 -9.61 -6.08
C ALA A 108 0.51 -10.69 -4.99
N HIS A 109 1.16 -10.51 -3.83
CA HIS A 109 1.20 -11.50 -2.73
C HIS A 109 1.74 -12.89 -3.13
N ARG A 110 2.71 -12.91 -4.07
CA ARG A 110 3.39 -14.12 -4.56
C ARG A 110 4.90 -14.06 -4.25
N PRO A 111 5.30 -14.11 -2.95
CA PRO A 111 6.71 -14.06 -2.56
C PRO A 111 7.51 -15.30 -3.02
N ASP A 112 6.81 -16.34 -3.45
CA ASP A 112 7.35 -17.57 -4.00
C ASP A 112 7.87 -17.41 -5.44
N LEU A 113 7.51 -16.34 -6.15
CA LEU A 113 7.93 -16.09 -7.52
C LEU A 113 8.99 -14.99 -7.60
N LYS A 114 9.92 -15.16 -8.54
CA LYS A 114 10.81 -14.08 -8.98
C LYS A 114 10.01 -13.01 -9.71
N GLN A 115 10.52 -11.81 -9.74
CA GLN A 115 9.83 -10.65 -10.33
C GLN A 115 10.80 -9.66 -10.96
N VAL A 116 10.25 -8.74 -11.74
CA VAL A 116 10.85 -7.46 -12.11
C VAL A 116 9.95 -6.34 -11.62
N VAL A 117 10.52 -5.16 -11.36
CA VAL A 117 9.74 -3.97 -11.04
C VAL A 117 9.70 -3.09 -12.28
N GLN A 118 8.51 -2.69 -12.68
CA GLN A 118 8.28 -1.75 -13.77
C GLN A 118 7.86 -0.40 -13.20
N GLU A 119 8.52 0.65 -13.63
CA GLU A 119 8.14 2.03 -13.44
C GLU A 119 7.47 2.54 -14.71
N ILE A 120 6.38 3.26 -14.57
CA ILE A 120 5.69 3.89 -15.68
C ILE A 120 5.28 5.32 -15.34
N ILE A 121 5.44 6.23 -16.28
CA ILE A 121 4.93 7.60 -16.21
C ILE A 121 3.86 7.73 -17.28
N VAL A 122 2.68 8.20 -16.90
CA VAL A 122 1.56 8.41 -17.81
C VAL A 122 1.03 9.83 -17.72
N SER A 123 0.52 10.36 -18.84
CA SER A 123 -0.22 11.62 -18.85
C SER A 123 -1.57 11.46 -18.14
N GLN A 124 -2.10 12.51 -17.53
CA GLN A 124 -3.49 12.53 -17.04
C GLN A 124 -4.48 12.62 -18.21
N ASP A 125 -4.09 13.26 -19.28
CA ASP A 125 -4.86 13.30 -20.51
C ASP A 125 -4.68 12.00 -21.29
N GLY A 126 -5.76 11.20 -21.35
CA GLY A 126 -5.83 9.94 -22.09
C GLY A 126 -5.01 8.79 -21.49
N GLY A 127 -4.26 8.98 -20.38
CA GLY A 127 -3.43 7.94 -19.79
C GLY A 127 -2.32 7.42 -20.71
N ILE A 128 -1.78 8.28 -21.56
CA ILE A 128 -0.74 7.93 -22.53
C ILE A 128 0.58 7.65 -21.79
N PRO A 129 1.21 6.48 -21.98
CA PRO A 129 2.49 6.20 -21.36
C PRO A 129 3.60 7.08 -21.96
N LEU A 130 4.23 7.91 -21.13
CA LEU A 130 5.28 8.86 -21.52
C LEU A 130 6.67 8.26 -21.37
N ALA A 131 6.90 7.51 -20.31
CA ALA A 131 8.15 6.82 -20.03
C ALA A 131 7.88 5.48 -19.35
N CYS A 132 8.76 4.51 -19.60
CA CYS A 132 8.71 3.20 -18.98
C CYS A 132 10.12 2.72 -18.73
N LYS A 133 10.37 2.20 -17.52
CA LYS A 133 11.65 1.58 -17.15
C LYS A 133 11.40 0.32 -16.33
N ASN A 134 12.21 -0.69 -16.60
CA ASN A 134 12.26 -1.88 -15.77
C ASN A 134 13.46 -1.83 -14.82
N TRP A 135 13.27 -2.36 -13.63
CA TRP A 135 14.23 -2.41 -12.54
C TRP A 135 14.37 -3.83 -12.03
N ASP A 136 15.47 -4.11 -11.35
CA ASP A 136 15.68 -5.39 -10.67
C ASP A 136 14.50 -5.74 -9.77
N GLY A 137 14.19 -7.03 -9.65
CA GLY A 137 13.02 -7.50 -8.91
C GLY A 137 13.02 -7.16 -7.41
N ASN A 138 14.17 -6.87 -6.83
CA ASN A 138 14.32 -6.44 -5.43
C ASN A 138 14.44 -4.91 -5.26
N SER A 139 14.27 -4.13 -6.32
CA SER A 139 14.35 -2.68 -6.25
C SER A 139 13.24 -2.11 -5.37
N ALA A 140 13.60 -1.20 -4.46
CA ALA A 140 12.65 -0.49 -3.62
C ALA A 140 12.13 0.76 -4.32
N ASP A 141 10.83 1.05 -4.20
CA ASP A 141 10.20 2.23 -4.82
C ASP A 141 10.94 3.54 -4.48
N THR A 142 11.40 3.71 -3.24
CA THR A 142 12.15 4.91 -2.81
C THR A 142 13.49 5.06 -3.55
N ALA A 143 14.17 3.96 -3.84
CA ALA A 143 15.42 3.97 -4.61
C ALA A 143 15.16 4.28 -6.09
N ILE A 144 14.09 3.76 -6.65
CA ILE A 144 13.62 4.04 -8.01
C ILE A 144 13.32 5.53 -8.16
N PHE A 145 12.53 6.12 -7.25
CA PHE A 145 12.25 7.55 -7.27
C PHE A 145 13.52 8.40 -7.20
N LYS A 146 14.48 8.03 -6.34
CA LYS A 146 15.75 8.74 -6.23
C LYS A 146 16.58 8.66 -7.53
N ALA A 147 16.66 7.49 -8.15
CA ALA A 147 17.40 7.31 -9.40
C ALA A 147 16.78 8.10 -10.57
N ARG A 148 15.44 8.16 -10.63
CA ARG A 148 14.70 8.89 -11.67
C ARG A 148 14.69 10.40 -11.43
N SER A 149 14.87 10.85 -10.21
CA SER A 149 14.69 12.25 -9.79
C SER A 149 15.44 13.26 -10.64
N LYS A 150 16.70 12.99 -10.96
CA LYS A 150 17.54 13.91 -11.75
C LYS A 150 16.99 14.11 -13.15
N ALA A 151 16.62 13.04 -13.84
CA ALA A 151 16.07 13.11 -15.19
C ALA A 151 14.74 13.89 -15.22
N LEU A 152 13.86 13.66 -14.23
CA LEU A 152 12.59 14.37 -14.10
C LEU A 152 12.79 15.88 -13.82
N VAL A 153 13.73 16.23 -12.94
CA VAL A 153 14.07 17.63 -12.68
C VAL A 153 14.55 18.33 -13.96
N ASP A 154 15.45 17.69 -14.70
CA ASP A 154 15.98 18.26 -15.94
C ASP A 154 14.88 18.41 -17.02
N GLU A 155 13.96 17.47 -17.10
CA GLU A 155 12.82 17.53 -18.00
C GLU A 155 11.84 18.64 -17.60
N PHE A 156 11.47 18.70 -16.33
CA PHE A 156 10.50 19.69 -15.82
C PHE A 156 11.04 21.12 -15.92
N LYS A 157 12.33 21.31 -15.68
CA LYS A 157 12.98 22.63 -15.84
C LYS A 157 13.03 23.11 -17.30
N LYS A 158 13.09 22.21 -18.26
CA LYS A 158 13.05 22.55 -19.70
C LYS A 158 11.64 22.86 -20.21
N SER A 159 10.61 22.44 -19.49
CA SER A 159 9.23 22.72 -19.87
C SER A 159 8.88 24.19 -19.68
N LYS A 160 8.26 24.80 -20.70
CA LYS A 160 7.76 26.19 -20.63
C LYS A 160 6.43 26.28 -19.85
N ALA A 161 5.66 25.18 -19.77
CA ALA A 161 4.42 25.10 -19.04
C ALA A 161 4.66 24.48 -17.66
N PRO A 162 3.86 24.82 -16.63
CA PRO A 162 3.95 24.18 -15.34
C PRO A 162 3.63 22.68 -15.48
N LYS A 163 4.46 21.83 -14.89
CA LYS A 163 4.30 20.40 -14.83
C LYS A 163 4.22 19.92 -13.39
N TYR A 164 3.31 19.00 -13.13
CA TYR A 164 3.08 18.41 -11.82
C TYR A 164 3.33 16.91 -11.87
N LEU A 165 4.22 16.41 -11.00
CA LEU A 165 4.37 14.99 -10.79
C LEU A 165 3.35 14.52 -9.76
N VAL A 166 2.51 13.56 -10.16
CA VAL A 166 1.54 12.90 -9.28
C VAL A 166 2.07 11.51 -8.96
N ALA A 167 2.20 11.17 -7.68
CA ALA A 167 2.65 9.85 -7.27
C ALA A 167 2.04 9.44 -5.91
N ASP A 168 2.20 8.18 -5.54
CA ASP A 168 1.75 7.65 -4.27
C ASP A 168 2.56 8.18 -3.07
N CYS A 169 2.16 7.83 -1.85
CA CYS A 169 2.78 8.32 -0.62
C CYS A 169 4.26 7.92 -0.46
N LYS A 170 4.78 6.98 -1.23
CA LYS A 170 6.19 6.56 -1.19
C LYS A 170 7.12 7.60 -1.78
N LEU A 171 6.62 8.46 -2.67
CA LEU A 171 7.33 9.64 -3.13
C LEU A 171 7.64 10.58 -1.95
N TYR A 172 6.73 10.71 -0.98
CA TYR A 172 6.84 11.61 0.15
C TYR A 172 7.74 11.05 1.26
N HIS A 173 9.03 10.94 0.95
CA HIS A 173 10.04 10.42 1.86
C HIS A 173 11.21 11.39 1.99
N LYS A 174 11.82 11.47 3.18
CA LYS A 174 12.93 12.40 3.47
C LYS A 174 14.10 12.27 2.48
N SER A 175 14.38 11.06 1.99
CA SER A 175 15.44 10.85 0.98
C SER A 175 15.16 11.54 -0.35
N ASN A 176 13.94 11.93 -0.63
CA ASN A 176 13.50 12.60 -1.86
C ASN A 176 13.34 14.12 -1.69
N ALA A 177 13.63 14.67 -0.48
CA ALA A 177 13.38 16.07 -0.18
C ALA A 177 14.06 17.04 -1.15
N GLU A 178 15.34 16.82 -1.47
CA GLU A 178 16.10 17.65 -2.42
C GLU A 178 15.49 17.64 -3.83
N PHE A 179 14.94 16.50 -4.25
CA PHE A 179 14.24 16.35 -5.50
C PHE A 179 12.90 17.08 -5.48
N LEU A 180 12.09 16.83 -4.45
CA LEU A 180 10.77 17.46 -4.30
C LEU A 180 10.85 18.98 -4.21
N ALA A 181 11.93 19.53 -3.66
CA ALA A 181 12.16 20.97 -3.61
C ALA A 181 12.35 21.63 -4.99
N GLN A 182 12.60 20.84 -6.04
CA GLN A 182 12.93 21.34 -7.37
C GLN A 182 11.80 21.18 -8.39
N ILE A 183 10.72 20.48 -8.04
CA ILE A 183 9.57 20.21 -8.91
C ILE A 183 8.25 20.58 -8.22
N GLN A 184 7.20 20.72 -9.03
CA GLN A 184 5.84 20.75 -8.51
C GLN A 184 5.33 19.31 -8.40
N PHE A 185 4.74 18.94 -7.28
CA PHE A 185 4.28 17.58 -7.03
C PHE A 185 2.94 17.52 -6.29
N ILE A 186 2.24 16.43 -6.48
CA ILE A 186 1.02 16.07 -5.76
C ILE A 186 1.19 14.64 -5.26
N THR A 187 1.07 14.44 -3.95
CA THR A 187 1.20 13.11 -3.34
C THR A 187 0.40 13.02 -2.05
N LEU A 188 0.12 11.82 -1.60
CA LEU A 188 -0.47 11.60 -0.28
C LEU A 188 0.60 11.74 0.81
N VAL A 189 0.25 12.44 1.89
CA VAL A 189 1.08 12.49 3.10
C VAL A 189 0.91 11.17 3.84
N PRO A 190 2.02 10.45 4.16
CA PRO A 190 1.94 9.20 4.90
C PRO A 190 1.42 9.40 6.32
N SER A 191 0.50 8.53 6.78
CA SER A 191 -0.04 8.55 8.15
C SER A 191 1.01 8.29 9.26
N THR A 192 2.23 7.92 8.88
CA THR A 192 3.38 7.78 9.79
C THR A 192 3.97 9.12 10.22
N ILE A 193 3.61 10.22 9.54
CA ILE A 193 4.07 11.57 9.85
C ILE A 193 3.16 12.15 10.94
N SER A 194 3.74 12.45 12.11
CA SER A 194 2.99 12.98 13.26
C SER A 194 2.28 14.31 12.95
N LEU A 195 2.88 15.14 12.10
CA LEU A 195 2.31 16.43 11.67
C LEU A 195 0.99 16.23 10.92
N GLU A 196 0.80 15.15 10.17
CA GLU A 196 -0.47 14.82 9.49
C GLU A 196 -1.64 14.75 10.47
N LYS A 197 -1.46 14.07 11.60
CA LYS A 197 -2.51 13.95 12.63
C LYS A 197 -2.84 15.28 13.27
N SER A 198 -1.83 16.10 13.55
CA SER A 198 -2.06 17.44 14.13
C SER A 198 -2.78 18.37 13.16
N SER A 199 -2.41 18.36 11.88
CA SER A 199 -3.10 19.14 10.84
C SER A 199 -4.56 18.72 10.68
N ILE A 200 -4.85 17.42 10.67
CA ILE A 200 -6.24 16.92 10.64
C ILE A 200 -7.01 17.38 11.87
N SER A 201 -6.44 17.26 13.07
CA SER A 201 -7.10 17.68 14.32
C SER A 201 -7.37 19.21 14.33
N THR A 202 -6.43 20.00 13.85
CA THR A 202 -6.58 21.45 13.72
C THR A 202 -7.68 21.81 12.73
N ALA A 203 -7.73 21.15 11.57
CA ALA A 203 -8.78 21.37 10.57
C ALA A 203 -10.18 21.03 11.10
N ILE A 204 -10.31 19.93 11.85
CA ILE A 204 -11.57 19.54 12.50
C ILE A 204 -12.00 20.58 13.54
N ALA A 205 -11.08 21.02 14.39
CA ALA A 205 -11.37 22.00 15.43
C ALA A 205 -11.74 23.38 14.86
N ALA A 206 -11.08 23.81 13.79
CA ALA A 206 -11.37 25.07 13.12
C ALA A 206 -12.72 25.07 12.39
N ASN A 207 -13.16 23.90 11.93
CA ASN A 207 -14.42 23.67 11.22
C ASN A 207 -14.67 24.63 10.04
N GLN A 208 -13.60 25.01 9.32
CA GLN A 208 -13.65 25.95 8.17
C GLN A 208 -13.58 25.21 6.85
N TRP A 209 -14.51 24.26 6.65
CA TRP A 209 -14.53 23.42 5.47
C TRP A 209 -15.11 24.14 4.25
N ILE A 210 -14.43 23.97 3.11
CA ILE A 210 -14.88 24.42 1.79
C ILE A 210 -15.49 23.22 1.07
N ASN A 211 -16.72 23.35 0.57
CA ASN A 211 -17.40 22.30 -0.17
C ASN A 211 -16.80 22.16 -1.58
N ILE A 212 -16.49 20.94 -1.98
CA ILE A 212 -16.21 20.57 -3.38
C ILE A 212 -17.54 20.17 -4.03
N ASP A 213 -18.24 19.24 -3.39
CA ASP A 213 -19.56 18.73 -3.79
C ASP A 213 -20.29 18.19 -2.55
N ASP A 214 -21.40 17.46 -2.77
CA ASP A 214 -22.21 16.88 -1.68
C ASP A 214 -21.47 15.83 -0.83
N ASN A 215 -20.35 15.27 -1.32
CA ASN A 215 -19.62 14.17 -0.70
C ASN A 215 -18.27 14.57 -0.15
N TYR A 216 -17.69 15.68 -0.65
CA TYR A 216 -16.32 16.08 -0.33
C TYR A 216 -16.24 17.52 0.15
N GLN A 217 -15.44 17.72 1.17
CA GLN A 217 -15.05 19.03 1.69
C GLN A 217 -13.53 19.05 1.88
N TYR A 218 -12.92 20.24 1.88
CA TYR A 218 -11.48 20.37 2.09
C TYR A 218 -11.12 21.62 2.89
N VAL A 219 -9.93 21.57 3.46
CA VAL A 219 -9.22 22.72 4.08
C VAL A 219 -7.81 22.71 3.51
N VAL A 220 -7.26 23.90 3.23
CA VAL A 220 -5.86 24.05 2.81
C VAL A 220 -5.06 24.66 3.94
N GLU A 221 -3.91 24.06 4.24
CA GLU A 221 -2.95 24.52 5.22
C GLU A 221 -1.58 24.71 4.57
N GLU A 222 -0.88 25.81 4.88
CA GLU A 222 0.51 26.00 4.50
C GLU A 222 1.42 25.36 5.54
N VAL A 223 2.28 24.47 5.11
CA VAL A 223 3.13 23.66 5.98
C VAL A 223 4.58 23.75 5.50
N ASP A 224 5.51 23.94 6.43
CA ASP A 224 6.94 23.74 6.18
C ASP A 224 7.35 22.37 6.71
N HIS A 225 7.63 21.44 5.81
CA HIS A 225 8.05 20.08 6.16
C HIS A 225 9.19 19.62 5.26
N MET A 226 10.19 18.99 5.83
CA MET A 226 11.42 18.57 5.15
C MET A 226 12.18 19.74 4.49
N GLY A 227 12.03 20.97 4.99
CA GLY A 227 12.62 22.19 4.40
C GLY A 227 11.92 22.66 3.11
N ILE A 228 10.72 22.18 2.84
CA ILE A 228 9.92 22.52 1.67
C ILE A 228 8.63 23.18 2.14
N LYS A 229 8.34 24.38 1.62
CA LYS A 229 7.04 25.04 1.78
C LYS A 229 6.02 24.36 0.90
N GLN A 230 4.95 23.86 1.51
CA GLN A 230 3.95 23.02 0.86
C GLN A 230 2.55 23.52 1.20
N ARG A 231 1.61 23.21 0.36
CA ARG A 231 0.18 23.34 0.63
C ARG A 231 -0.39 21.93 0.85
N TRP A 232 -0.86 21.67 2.06
CA TRP A 232 -1.54 20.44 2.39
C TRP A 232 -3.05 20.64 2.24
N MET A 233 -3.68 19.75 1.50
CA MET A 233 -5.13 19.70 1.35
C MET A 233 -5.68 18.58 2.22
N ILE A 234 -6.38 18.93 3.31
CA ILE A 234 -7.07 17.98 4.16
C ILE A 234 -8.46 17.77 3.57
N ILE A 235 -8.77 16.55 3.16
CA ILE A 235 -10.02 16.21 2.49
C ILE A 235 -10.91 15.39 3.42
N TYR A 236 -12.12 15.90 3.69
CA TYR A 236 -13.18 15.12 4.32
C TYR A 236 -14.03 14.45 3.25
N SER A 237 -14.29 13.16 3.42
CA SER A 237 -15.16 12.37 2.54
C SER A 237 -16.25 11.68 3.35
N LYS A 238 -17.52 11.92 3.03
CA LYS A 238 -18.67 11.25 3.67
C LYS A 238 -18.59 9.72 3.58
N ALA A 239 -18.17 9.21 2.42
CA ALA A 239 -18.03 7.77 2.21
C ALA A 239 -16.88 7.18 3.05
N ALA A 240 -15.74 7.88 3.17
CA ALA A 240 -14.62 7.44 4.01
C ALA A 240 -15.01 7.47 5.49
N ASN A 241 -15.67 8.53 5.95
CA ASN A 241 -16.17 8.65 7.32
C ASN A 241 -17.15 7.51 7.67
N SER A 242 -18.12 7.24 6.80
CA SER A 242 -19.06 6.13 7.02
C SER A 242 -18.37 4.76 7.09
N ARG A 243 -17.34 4.52 6.24
CA ARG A 243 -16.54 3.29 6.32
C ARG A 243 -15.74 3.21 7.62
N ALA A 244 -15.14 4.34 8.06
CA ALA A 244 -14.39 4.41 9.31
C ALA A 244 -15.29 4.11 10.50
N GLN A 245 -16.48 4.73 10.59
CA GLN A 245 -17.46 4.47 11.64
C GLN A 245 -17.87 3.00 11.69
N LYS A 246 -18.21 2.38 10.55
CA LYS A 246 -18.52 0.94 10.47
C LYS A 246 -17.35 0.06 10.90
N SER A 247 -16.12 0.48 10.61
CA SER A 247 -14.91 -0.23 11.03
C SER A 247 -14.71 -0.16 12.54
N ILE A 248 -14.91 1.02 13.14
CA ILE A 248 -14.83 1.22 14.60
C ILE A 248 -15.85 0.35 15.30
N VAL A 249 -17.13 0.39 14.89
CA VAL A 249 -18.19 -0.45 15.48
C VAL A 249 -17.79 -1.93 15.46
N ARG A 250 -17.32 -2.43 14.32
CA ARG A 250 -16.85 -3.83 14.21
C ARG A 250 -15.64 -4.14 15.09
N GLN A 251 -14.75 -3.18 15.31
CA GLN A 251 -13.59 -3.37 16.20
C GLN A 251 -14.03 -3.43 17.65
N VAL A 252 -14.95 -2.55 18.08
CA VAL A 252 -15.55 -2.54 19.42
C VAL A 252 -16.28 -3.86 19.69
N GLU A 253 -17.13 -4.33 18.77
CA GLU A 253 -17.85 -5.61 18.88
C GLU A 253 -16.90 -6.82 18.99
N ARG A 254 -15.83 -6.86 18.18
CA ARG A 254 -14.80 -7.90 18.25
C ARG A 254 -14.04 -7.87 19.57
N ALA A 255 -13.68 -6.67 20.03
CA ALA A 255 -13.03 -6.49 21.33
C ALA A 255 -13.92 -6.97 22.46
N TYR A 256 -15.22 -6.61 22.45
CA TYR A 256 -16.21 -7.08 23.42
C TYR A 256 -16.27 -8.61 23.47
N THR A 257 -16.40 -9.24 22.31
CA THR A 257 -16.49 -10.72 22.23
C THR A 257 -15.23 -11.38 22.81
N GLY A 258 -14.06 -10.85 22.51
CA GLY A 258 -12.78 -11.35 23.04
C GLY A 258 -12.67 -11.18 24.54
N ILE A 259 -12.96 -9.98 25.05
CA ILE A 259 -12.91 -9.68 26.49
C ILE A 259 -13.94 -10.49 27.26
N LYS A 260 -15.16 -10.65 26.74
CA LYS A 260 -16.20 -11.47 27.36
C LYS A 260 -15.77 -12.92 27.52
N LYS A 261 -15.08 -13.48 26.53
CA LYS A 261 -14.51 -14.82 26.59
C LYS A 261 -13.41 -14.91 27.66
N ASP A 262 -12.47 -13.95 27.67
CA ASP A 262 -11.39 -13.91 28.66
C ASP A 262 -11.94 -13.77 30.10
N LEU A 263 -12.95 -12.90 30.28
CA LEU A 263 -13.62 -12.68 31.53
C LEU A 263 -14.35 -13.96 32.00
N PHE A 264 -15.05 -14.65 31.10
CA PHE A 264 -15.70 -15.93 31.42
C PHE A 264 -14.69 -16.97 31.97
N HIS A 265 -13.53 -17.08 31.32
CA HIS A 265 -12.47 -17.97 31.80
C HIS A 265 -11.88 -17.51 33.13
N LEU A 266 -11.73 -16.21 33.35
CA LEU A 266 -11.22 -15.65 34.58
C LEU A 266 -12.20 -15.88 35.76
N GLN A 267 -13.49 -15.69 35.53
CA GLN A 267 -14.55 -15.95 36.52
C GLN A 267 -14.67 -17.43 36.90
N ALA A 268 -14.26 -18.34 36.04
CA ALA A 268 -14.25 -19.77 36.33
C ALA A 268 -13.04 -20.21 37.20
N GLN A 269 -12.03 -19.33 37.35
CA GLN A 269 -10.82 -19.66 38.14
C GLN A 269 -11.04 -19.45 39.63
N ARG A 270 -10.29 -20.25 40.42
CA ARG A 270 -10.18 -20.14 41.88
C ARG A 270 -8.77 -19.66 42.22
N PHE A 271 -8.68 -18.69 43.10
CA PHE A 271 -7.42 -18.09 43.54
C PHE A 271 -7.17 -18.39 44.99
N ALA A 272 -5.90 -18.63 45.35
CA ALA A 272 -5.51 -18.92 46.72
C ALA A 272 -5.61 -17.70 47.66
N CYS A 273 -5.56 -16.47 47.10
CA CYS A 273 -5.73 -15.27 47.89
C CYS A 273 -6.45 -14.16 47.07
N GLN A 274 -7.02 -13.22 47.83
CA GLN A 274 -7.73 -12.08 47.25
C GLN A 274 -6.83 -11.21 46.34
N THR A 275 -5.56 -11.04 46.73
CA THR A 275 -4.59 -10.22 46.01
C THR A 275 -4.29 -10.79 44.61
N ASP A 276 -4.19 -12.12 44.49
CA ASP A 276 -3.94 -12.78 43.21
C ASP A 276 -5.16 -12.67 42.28
N ALA A 277 -6.36 -12.81 42.83
CA ALA A 277 -7.61 -12.59 42.10
C ALA A 277 -7.68 -11.18 41.54
N GLN A 278 -7.40 -10.16 42.38
CA GLN A 278 -7.40 -8.75 41.95
C GLN A 278 -6.35 -8.50 40.89
N ARG A 279 -5.12 -8.98 41.02
CA ARG A 279 -4.06 -8.83 40.00
C ARG A 279 -4.47 -9.44 38.68
N ALA A 280 -5.17 -10.57 38.69
CA ALA A 280 -5.63 -11.20 37.46
C ALA A 280 -6.70 -10.36 36.75
N LEU A 281 -7.62 -9.75 37.51
CA LEU A 281 -8.63 -8.83 37.00
C LEU A 281 -7.99 -7.54 36.44
N ASP A 282 -7.04 -6.94 37.16
CA ASP A 282 -6.30 -5.74 36.73
C ASP A 282 -5.51 -6.01 35.44
N LYS A 283 -4.95 -7.21 35.30
CA LYS A 283 -4.26 -7.62 34.06
C LYS A 283 -5.20 -7.71 32.87
N LEU A 284 -6.43 -8.16 33.07
CA LEU A 284 -7.47 -8.18 32.06
C LEU A 284 -7.90 -6.75 31.71
N ALA A 285 -8.16 -5.92 32.72
CA ALA A 285 -8.55 -4.51 32.54
C ALA A 285 -7.54 -3.72 31.71
N LYS A 286 -6.23 -3.93 31.91
CA LYS A 286 -5.16 -3.28 31.13
C LYS A 286 -5.16 -3.64 29.65
N LYS A 287 -5.81 -4.72 29.23
CA LYS A 287 -5.96 -5.12 27.83
C LYS A 287 -7.17 -4.47 27.16
N MET A 288 -8.08 -3.90 27.94
CA MET A 288 -9.31 -3.29 27.45
C MET A 288 -8.99 -1.90 26.84
N LYS A 289 -9.31 -1.71 25.56
CA LYS A 289 -9.14 -0.42 24.86
C LYS A 289 -10.46 0.35 24.76
N HIS A 290 -11.54 -0.36 24.51
CA HIS A 290 -12.86 0.22 24.23
C HIS A 290 -13.90 -0.16 25.29
N HIS A 291 -13.50 -0.86 26.35
CA HIS A 291 -14.37 -1.33 27.41
C HIS A 291 -13.70 -1.09 28.76
N GLN A 292 -14.51 -1.07 29.79
CA GLN A 292 -14.05 -0.99 31.17
C GLN A 292 -14.85 -1.95 32.06
N ILE A 293 -14.35 -2.20 33.26
CA ILE A 293 -15.07 -2.98 34.26
C ILE A 293 -16.11 -2.08 34.89
N ALA A 294 -17.39 -2.43 34.72
CA ALA A 294 -18.50 -1.71 35.30
C ALA A 294 -18.71 -2.07 36.77
N THR A 295 -18.65 -3.36 37.07
CA THR A 295 -18.81 -3.88 38.45
C THR A 295 -17.81 -5.00 38.68
N GLU A 296 -17.27 -5.09 39.89
CA GLU A 296 -16.42 -6.20 40.33
C GLU A 296 -16.75 -6.64 41.73
N GLN A 297 -16.69 -7.95 41.97
CA GLN A 297 -16.88 -8.54 43.29
C GLN A 297 -15.95 -9.75 43.42
N LEU A 298 -15.30 -9.84 44.58
CA LEU A 298 -14.51 -11.01 44.97
C LEU A 298 -15.31 -11.86 45.95
N ILE A 299 -15.60 -13.11 45.58
CA ILE A 299 -16.42 -14.04 46.34
C ILE A 299 -15.51 -15.01 47.07
N GLU A 300 -15.68 -15.13 48.39
CA GLU A 300 -14.98 -16.06 49.22
C GLU A 300 -15.66 -17.45 49.16
N HIS A 301 -14.88 -18.47 48.88
CA HIS A 301 -15.31 -19.88 48.92
C HIS A 301 -14.51 -20.66 49.98
N LYS A 302 -15.21 -21.15 50.98
CA LYS A 302 -14.60 -22.01 52.01
C LYS A 302 -14.52 -23.45 51.51
N VAL A 303 -13.33 -24.01 51.50
CA VAL A 303 -13.07 -25.41 51.15
C VAL A 303 -12.94 -26.21 52.42
N TYR A 304 -13.68 -27.28 52.52
CA TYR A 304 -13.71 -28.17 53.68
C TYR A 304 -13.06 -29.53 53.38
N GLU A 305 -12.58 -30.24 54.42
CA GLU A 305 -12.10 -31.62 54.26
C GLU A 305 -13.26 -32.60 54.07
N GLY A 306 -13.15 -33.47 53.04
CA GLY A 306 -14.13 -34.52 52.77
C GLY A 306 -15.02 -34.26 51.56
N LYS A 307 -15.71 -35.33 51.10
CA LYS A 307 -16.68 -35.24 49.98
C LYS A 307 -18.09 -35.11 50.57
N GLY A 308 -18.85 -34.11 50.05
CA GLY A 308 -20.25 -33.90 50.39
C GLY A 308 -20.52 -32.60 51.18
N ARG A 309 -21.74 -32.44 51.73
CA ARG A 309 -22.12 -31.23 52.45
C ARG A 309 -21.39 -31.17 53.79
N PRO A 310 -20.66 -30.08 54.11
CA PRO A 310 -19.92 -29.97 55.38
C PRO A 310 -20.88 -29.98 56.59
N LYS A 311 -20.44 -30.59 57.68
CA LYS A 311 -21.15 -30.57 58.98
C LYS A 311 -21.08 -29.15 59.55
N LYS A 312 -22.01 -28.82 60.47
CA LYS A 312 -22.15 -27.46 61.02
C LYS A 312 -20.89 -26.96 61.74
N ASP A 313 -20.00 -27.83 62.19
CA ASP A 313 -18.75 -27.55 62.91
C ASP A 313 -17.49 -28.02 62.13
N ALA A 314 -17.59 -28.21 60.81
CA ALA A 314 -16.46 -28.61 59.97
C ALA A 314 -15.37 -27.55 59.89
N ALA A 315 -14.12 -27.94 60.15
CA ALA A 315 -12.97 -27.04 60.03
C ALA A 315 -12.75 -26.65 58.56
N VAL A 316 -12.54 -25.38 58.31
CA VAL A 316 -12.18 -24.84 56.96
C VAL A 316 -10.75 -25.24 56.66
N LYS A 317 -10.53 -25.95 55.54
CA LYS A 317 -9.22 -26.39 55.09
C LYS A 317 -8.46 -25.26 54.41
N SER A 318 -9.14 -24.53 53.54
CA SER A 318 -8.59 -23.36 52.81
C SER A 318 -9.71 -22.41 52.37
N ILE A 319 -9.33 -21.19 52.10
CA ILE A 319 -10.22 -20.20 51.52
C ILE A 319 -9.75 -19.96 50.07
N GLU A 320 -10.67 -20.06 49.14
CA GLU A 320 -10.44 -19.73 47.75
C GLU A 320 -11.28 -18.52 47.35
N TRP A 321 -10.75 -17.73 46.40
CA TRP A 321 -11.41 -16.53 45.93
C TRP A 321 -11.82 -16.68 44.48
N GLN A 322 -12.99 -16.19 44.15
CA GLN A 322 -13.54 -16.17 42.80
C GLN A 322 -13.91 -14.74 42.41
N ILE A 323 -13.66 -14.39 41.16
CA ILE A 323 -14.01 -13.09 40.60
C ILE A 323 -15.40 -13.19 39.99
N THR A 324 -16.22 -12.14 40.20
CA THR A 324 -17.40 -11.84 39.39
C THR A 324 -17.27 -10.39 38.95
N ALA A 325 -17.36 -10.11 37.63
CA ALA A 325 -17.28 -8.79 37.12
C ALA A 325 -18.15 -8.64 35.87
N GLU A 326 -18.60 -7.44 35.61
CA GLU A 326 -19.33 -7.02 34.39
C GLU A 326 -18.53 -5.99 33.67
N ILE A 327 -18.70 -5.94 32.35
CA ILE A 327 -18.00 -5.02 31.46
C ILE A 327 -19.01 -4.12 30.72
N GLU A 328 -18.60 -2.89 30.49
CA GLU A 328 -19.35 -1.91 29.71
C GLU A 328 -18.45 -1.22 28.68
N GLU A 329 -19.06 -0.55 27.71
CA GLU A 329 -18.30 0.29 26.77
C GLU A 329 -17.71 1.51 27.48
N ASN A 330 -16.48 1.85 27.11
CA ASN A 330 -15.85 3.09 27.56
C ASN A 330 -16.13 4.17 26.50
N GLU A 331 -17.09 5.05 26.76
CA GLU A 331 -17.54 6.13 25.85
C GLU A 331 -16.44 7.16 25.55
N THR A 332 -15.36 7.19 26.32
CA THR A 332 -14.24 8.14 26.16
C THR A 332 -13.02 7.56 25.42
N ALA A 333 -13.06 6.31 24.99
CA ALA A 333 -11.91 5.60 24.40
C ALA A 333 -11.87 5.61 22.86
#